data_fd5e28a6189cee2f1350e427a7dffa85
#
_entry.id   fd5e28a6189cee2f1350e427a7dffa85
#
_cell.length_a   1.000
_cell.length_b   1.000
_cell.length_c   1.000
_cell.angle_alpha   90.00
_cell.angle_beta   90.00
_cell.angle_gamma   90.00
#
_symmetry.space_group_name_H-M   'P 1'
#
loop_
_entity.id
_entity.type
_entity.pdbx_description
1 polymer ?
#
loop_
_entity_poly.entity_id
_entity_poly.type
_entity_poly.pdbx_seq_one_letter_code
_entity_poly.pdbx_strand_id
1 'polypeptide(L)'
;ADGNVISRLKFKQISTLDGLPTDEVQKIYQDKEGFLWFATRYGFCKYDGYQITVYKSSLNTPGLLTSNNIYCFADDNDGFLWIGTQEGLNTLNKKTGEIRQYTAPAIPNNAVSCLLVTRENEVWIGTDSGLCRYVAEKDSFVMYDGKSTDGIFPAASIKSLFEDSDGDLWVGTWSSGLFRYSRKEDKFYAYP
;
A
#
# COMPACT_ATOMS: atom_id res chain seq x y z
N ALA A 1 32.85 -30.22 26.65
CA ALA A 1 32.55 -30.48 25.23
C ALA A 1 31.20 -29.87 24.92
N ASP A 2 31.22 -28.62 24.47
CA ASP A 2 29.99 -27.88 24.10
C ASP A 2 29.49 -28.41 22.77
N GLY A 3 28.45 -29.24 22.86
CA GLY A 3 27.73 -29.70 21.67
C GLY A 3 26.99 -28.54 21.01
N ASN A 4 27.52 -28.05 19.91
CA ASN A 4 26.82 -27.14 19.01
C ASN A 4 25.55 -27.86 18.51
N VAL A 5 24.42 -27.58 19.15
CA VAL A 5 23.11 -27.96 18.63
C VAL A 5 22.82 -27.03 17.44
N ILE A 6 23.23 -27.42 16.25
CA ILE A 6 22.76 -26.81 15.02
C ILE A 6 21.27 -27.10 14.95
N SER A 7 20.45 -26.14 15.38
CA SER A 7 18.99 -26.22 15.15
C SER A 7 18.77 -26.27 13.64
N ARG A 8 18.37 -27.42 13.12
CA ARG A 8 18.00 -27.55 11.71
C ARG A 8 16.77 -26.69 11.47
N LEU A 9 16.95 -25.61 10.70
CA LEU A 9 15.84 -24.78 10.24
C LEU A 9 14.88 -25.68 9.44
N LYS A 10 13.62 -25.69 9.83
CA LYS A 10 12.56 -26.36 9.09
C LYS A 10 11.84 -25.33 8.26
N PHE A 11 11.79 -25.50 6.95
CA PHE A 11 11.02 -24.69 6.04
C PHE A 11 9.75 -25.43 5.64
N LYS A 12 8.63 -24.71 5.56
CA LYS A 12 7.41 -25.15 4.89
C LYS A 12 7.30 -24.35 3.61
N GLN A 13 7.20 -25.03 2.49
CA GLN A 13 6.92 -24.41 1.20
C GLN A 13 5.42 -24.21 1.06
N ILE A 14 5.01 -23.04 0.54
CA ILE A 14 3.66 -22.76 0.08
C ILE A 14 3.75 -22.57 -1.43
N SER A 15 2.97 -23.32 -2.18
CA SER A 15 3.06 -23.41 -3.65
C SER A 15 1.68 -23.42 -4.31
N THR A 16 1.65 -23.61 -5.60
CA THR A 16 0.41 -23.82 -6.36
C THR A 16 -0.38 -25.06 -5.90
N LEU A 17 0.29 -26.04 -5.29
CA LEU A 17 -0.39 -27.20 -4.69
C LEU A 17 -1.19 -26.84 -3.42
N ASP A 18 -0.83 -25.74 -2.77
CA ASP A 18 -1.53 -25.22 -1.59
C ASP A 18 -2.59 -24.17 -1.98
N GLY A 19 -2.73 -23.83 -3.26
CA GLY A 19 -3.74 -22.91 -3.79
C GLY A 19 -3.23 -21.54 -4.23
N LEU A 20 -1.89 -21.31 -4.27
CA LEU A 20 -1.36 -20.10 -4.91
C LEU A 20 -1.72 -20.08 -6.41
N PRO A 21 -2.04 -18.92 -6.99
CA PRO A 21 -2.28 -18.81 -8.44
C PRO A 21 -1.04 -19.11 -9.29
N THR A 22 0.14 -18.91 -8.70
CA THR A 22 1.46 -19.19 -9.27
C THR A 22 2.49 -19.28 -8.16
N ASP A 23 3.61 -19.95 -8.42
CA ASP A 23 4.74 -20.00 -7.50
C ASP A 23 5.60 -18.71 -7.50
N GLU A 24 5.27 -17.75 -8.37
CA GLU A 24 5.92 -16.44 -8.47
C GLU A 24 5.26 -15.43 -7.51
N VAL A 25 5.77 -15.30 -6.29
CA VAL A 25 5.29 -14.34 -5.30
C VAL A 25 6.13 -13.05 -5.39
N GLN A 26 5.48 -11.94 -5.73
CA GLN A 26 6.15 -10.63 -5.92
C GLN A 26 6.22 -9.81 -4.63
N LYS A 27 5.18 -9.87 -3.81
CA LYS A 27 5.08 -9.16 -2.52
C LYS A 27 4.47 -10.06 -1.47
N ILE A 28 4.93 -9.88 -0.24
CA ILE A 28 4.38 -10.51 0.95
C ILE A 28 4.10 -9.41 1.96
N TYR A 29 2.95 -9.48 2.59
CA TYR A 29 2.54 -8.55 3.63
C TYR A 29 1.84 -9.33 4.75
N GLN A 30 2.12 -8.99 6.01
CA GLN A 30 1.37 -9.49 7.15
C GLN A 30 0.52 -8.37 7.72
N ASP A 31 -0.79 -8.61 7.81
CA ASP A 31 -1.70 -7.63 8.41
C ASP A 31 -1.66 -7.66 9.94
N LYS A 32 -2.33 -6.68 10.58
CA LYS A 32 -2.40 -6.55 12.04
C LYS A 32 -3.11 -7.72 12.72
N GLU A 33 -3.89 -8.51 11.99
CA GLU A 33 -4.57 -9.72 12.48
C GLU A 33 -3.69 -10.97 12.36
N GLY A 34 -2.52 -10.85 11.71
CA GLY A 34 -1.55 -11.93 11.53
C GLY A 34 -1.72 -12.74 10.25
N PHE A 35 -2.70 -12.42 9.38
CA PHE A 35 -2.86 -13.07 8.10
C PHE A 35 -1.76 -12.64 7.12
N LEU A 36 -1.31 -13.58 6.29
CA LEU A 36 -0.37 -13.27 5.22
C LEU A 36 -1.10 -13.00 3.93
N TRP A 37 -0.64 -11.97 3.23
CA TRP A 37 -1.14 -11.54 1.93
C TRP A 37 -0.03 -11.66 0.90
N PHE A 38 -0.35 -12.28 -0.23
CA PHE A 38 0.60 -12.50 -1.31
C PHE A 38 0.12 -11.81 -2.58
N ALA A 39 0.99 -11.02 -3.18
CA ALA A 39 0.78 -10.50 -4.53
C ALA A 39 1.51 -11.41 -5.52
N THR A 40 0.78 -11.89 -6.52
CA THR A 40 1.31 -12.68 -7.62
C THR A 40 0.86 -12.05 -8.95
N ARG A 41 1.46 -12.46 -10.08
CA ARG A 41 1.02 -11.99 -11.41
C ARG A 41 -0.41 -12.38 -11.77
N TYR A 42 -0.92 -13.46 -11.18
CA TYR A 42 -2.21 -14.04 -11.57
C TYR A 42 -3.27 -13.94 -10.49
N GLY A 43 -3.01 -13.19 -9.45
CA GLY A 43 -3.97 -12.93 -8.39
C GLY A 43 -3.33 -12.48 -7.09
N PHE A 44 -4.16 -11.95 -6.27
CA PHE A 44 -3.90 -11.52 -4.91
C PHE A 44 -4.49 -12.53 -3.94
N CYS A 45 -3.76 -12.93 -2.91
CA CYS A 45 -4.17 -14.02 -2.05
C CYS A 45 -4.06 -13.67 -0.58
N LYS A 46 -5.00 -14.17 0.22
CA LYS A 46 -4.94 -14.23 1.68
C LYS A 46 -4.62 -15.65 2.11
N TYR A 47 -3.68 -15.81 3.02
CA TYR A 47 -3.36 -17.07 3.70
C TYR A 47 -3.66 -16.93 5.20
N ASP A 48 -4.51 -17.78 5.73
CA ASP A 48 -4.96 -17.78 7.14
C ASP A 48 -4.21 -18.81 8.02
N GLY A 49 -3.16 -19.42 7.48
CA GLY A 49 -2.41 -20.50 8.13
C GLY A 49 -2.83 -21.90 7.67
N TYR A 50 -4.01 -22.04 7.04
CA TYR A 50 -4.59 -23.30 6.60
C TYR A 50 -4.92 -23.31 5.11
N GLN A 51 -5.56 -22.26 4.62
CA GLN A 51 -6.06 -22.17 3.24
C GLN A 51 -5.68 -20.84 2.59
N ILE A 52 -5.68 -20.84 1.26
CA ILE A 52 -5.46 -19.67 0.44
C ILE A 52 -6.77 -19.24 -0.21
N THR A 53 -7.16 -17.98 0.03
CA THR A 53 -8.28 -17.33 -0.67
C THR A 53 -7.71 -16.43 -1.75
N VAL A 54 -8.13 -16.63 -3.00
CA VAL A 54 -7.67 -15.86 -4.16
C VAL A 54 -8.67 -14.77 -4.52
N TYR A 55 -8.20 -13.53 -4.62
CA TYR A 55 -8.94 -12.37 -5.10
C TYR A 55 -8.55 -12.07 -6.55
N LYS A 56 -9.54 -11.93 -7.41
CA LYS A 56 -9.33 -11.65 -8.84
C LYS A 56 -9.29 -10.15 -9.11
N SER A 57 -8.74 -9.79 -10.25
CA SER A 57 -8.74 -8.41 -10.75
C SER A 57 -9.53 -8.29 -12.05
N SER A 58 -10.18 -7.15 -12.23
CA SER A 58 -10.72 -6.68 -13.50
C SER A 58 -10.99 -5.19 -13.38
N LEU A 59 -10.32 -4.39 -14.18
CA LEU A 59 -10.52 -2.95 -14.21
C LEU A 59 -11.99 -2.64 -14.52
N ASN A 60 -12.56 -1.69 -13.78
CA ASN A 60 -13.96 -1.27 -13.89
C ASN A 60 -15.02 -2.35 -13.60
N THR A 61 -14.63 -3.47 -13.00
CA THR A 61 -15.60 -4.46 -12.52
C THR A 61 -15.77 -4.31 -11.01
N PRO A 62 -16.91 -3.87 -10.50
CA PRO A 62 -17.14 -3.71 -9.06
C PRO A 62 -16.87 -5.01 -8.30
N GLY A 63 -16.27 -4.89 -7.13
CA GLY A 63 -15.94 -6.03 -6.26
C GLY A 63 -14.69 -6.81 -6.66
N LEU A 64 -13.96 -6.38 -7.70
CA LEU A 64 -12.66 -6.93 -8.09
C LEU A 64 -11.56 -5.87 -7.93
N LEU A 65 -10.29 -6.29 -7.93
CA LEU A 65 -9.16 -5.37 -7.93
C LEU A 65 -8.99 -4.69 -9.29
N THR A 66 -8.39 -3.50 -9.31
CA THR A 66 -8.08 -2.79 -10.56
C THR A 66 -7.04 -3.53 -11.41
N SER A 67 -6.07 -4.18 -10.78
CA SER A 67 -4.99 -4.93 -11.46
C SER A 67 -4.41 -6.02 -10.56
N ASN A 68 -3.85 -7.07 -11.16
CA ASN A 68 -3.01 -8.05 -10.47
C ASN A 68 -1.58 -7.54 -10.21
N ASN A 69 -1.16 -6.47 -10.89
CA ASN A 69 0.18 -5.90 -10.68
C ASN A 69 0.19 -5.00 -9.45
N ILE A 70 0.42 -5.60 -8.30
CA ILE A 70 0.34 -4.96 -6.98
C ILE A 70 1.73 -4.45 -6.58
N TYR A 71 1.79 -3.19 -6.17
CA TYR A 71 3.03 -2.53 -5.76
C TYR A 71 3.18 -2.40 -4.25
N CYS A 72 2.09 -2.17 -3.53
CA CYS A 72 2.15 -1.89 -2.10
C CYS A 72 0.84 -2.26 -1.37
N PHE A 73 0.98 -2.42 -0.05
CA PHE A 73 -0.12 -2.65 0.88
C PHE A 73 0.03 -1.76 2.10
N ALA A 74 -1.07 -1.42 2.72
CA ALA A 74 -1.14 -0.83 4.05
C ALA A 74 -2.46 -1.21 4.74
N ASP A 75 -2.41 -1.40 6.05
CA ASP A 75 -3.53 -1.86 6.87
C ASP A 75 -3.94 -0.74 7.82
N ASP A 76 -5.20 -0.28 7.76
CA ASP A 76 -5.69 0.74 8.66
C ASP A 76 -6.27 0.16 9.96
N ASN A 77 -6.72 1.02 10.87
CA ASN A 77 -7.33 0.59 12.13
C ASN A 77 -8.84 0.37 11.99
N ASP A 78 -9.43 0.70 10.84
CA ASP A 78 -10.87 0.57 10.56
C ASP A 78 -11.21 -0.77 9.88
N GLY A 79 -10.20 -1.62 9.68
CA GLY A 79 -10.35 -2.97 9.13
C GLY A 79 -10.30 -3.04 7.61
N PHE A 80 -9.75 -2.01 6.98
CA PHE A 80 -9.50 -2.02 5.54
C PHE A 80 -8.03 -2.34 5.24
N LEU A 81 -7.82 -3.18 4.25
CA LEU A 81 -6.53 -3.36 3.60
C LEU A 81 -6.51 -2.49 2.33
N TRP A 82 -5.58 -1.54 2.29
CA TRP A 82 -5.32 -0.68 1.17
C TRP A 82 -4.32 -1.35 0.22
N ILE A 83 -4.62 -1.37 -1.07
CA ILE A 83 -3.87 -2.12 -2.08
C ILE A 83 -3.57 -1.19 -3.25
N GLY A 84 -2.31 -0.81 -3.38
CA GLY A 84 -1.82 -0.01 -4.50
C GLY A 84 -1.40 -0.90 -5.67
N THR A 85 -1.93 -0.61 -6.85
CA THR A 85 -1.64 -1.36 -8.08
C THR A 85 -1.16 -0.45 -9.20
N GLN A 86 -0.82 -1.04 -10.34
CA GLN A 86 -0.48 -0.29 -11.55
C GLN A 86 -1.68 0.50 -12.11
N GLU A 87 -2.92 0.03 -11.89
CA GLU A 87 -4.13 0.56 -12.53
C GLU A 87 -5.12 1.18 -11.53
N GLY A 88 -4.69 1.45 -10.31
CA GLY A 88 -5.50 2.14 -9.30
C GLY A 88 -5.18 1.74 -7.87
N LEU A 89 -5.87 2.42 -6.96
CA LEU A 89 -5.93 2.12 -5.55
C LEU A 89 -7.19 1.30 -5.26
N ASN A 90 -7.06 0.33 -4.38
CA ASN A 90 -8.19 -0.47 -3.93
C ASN A 90 -8.24 -0.51 -2.41
N THR A 91 -9.44 -0.64 -1.86
CA THR A 91 -9.64 -1.01 -0.46
C THR A 91 -10.37 -2.34 -0.40
N LEU A 92 -9.93 -3.21 0.48
CA LEU A 92 -10.60 -4.45 0.83
C LEU A 92 -11.08 -4.35 2.28
N ASN A 93 -12.40 -4.38 2.49
CA ASN A 93 -12.95 -4.56 3.82
C ASN A 93 -12.68 -6.02 4.26
N LYS A 94 -11.81 -6.20 5.25
CA LYS A 94 -11.39 -7.55 5.70
C LYS A 94 -12.51 -8.36 6.32
N LYS A 95 -13.56 -7.70 6.84
CA LYS A 95 -14.70 -8.35 7.47
C LYS A 95 -15.76 -8.80 6.47
N THR A 96 -16.07 -7.96 5.46
CA THR A 96 -17.14 -8.22 4.50
C THR A 96 -16.63 -8.82 3.20
N GLY A 97 -15.33 -8.64 2.88
CA GLY A 97 -14.73 -8.99 1.60
C GLY A 97 -15.05 -7.99 0.48
N GLU A 98 -15.73 -6.88 0.78
CA GLU A 98 -16.06 -5.85 -0.20
C GLU A 98 -14.79 -5.15 -0.68
N ILE A 99 -14.66 -5.01 -2.00
CA ILE A 99 -13.58 -4.29 -2.66
C ILE A 99 -14.13 -3.03 -3.31
N ARG A 100 -13.48 -1.88 -3.06
CA ARG A 100 -13.72 -0.62 -3.76
C ARG A 100 -12.48 -0.23 -4.55
N GLN A 101 -12.72 0.44 -5.69
CA GLN A 101 -11.68 0.89 -6.60
C GLN A 101 -11.66 2.43 -6.64
N TYR A 102 -10.45 3.01 -6.63
CA TYR A 102 -10.21 4.43 -6.84
C TYR A 102 -9.19 4.62 -7.96
N THR A 103 -9.57 5.40 -8.96
CA THR A 103 -8.73 5.70 -10.13
C THR A 103 -8.68 7.21 -10.36
N ALA A 104 -7.77 7.65 -11.21
CA ALA A 104 -7.74 9.06 -11.61
C ALA A 104 -9.08 9.46 -12.27
N PRO A 105 -9.62 10.65 -12.00
CA PRO A 105 -8.99 11.76 -11.28
C PRO A 105 -9.22 11.80 -9.76
N ALA A 106 -9.83 10.75 -9.15
CA ALA A 106 -10.03 10.72 -7.70
C ALA A 106 -8.69 10.66 -6.93
N ILE A 107 -7.68 10.03 -7.52
CA ILE A 107 -6.28 10.03 -7.06
C ILE A 107 -5.37 10.64 -8.12
N PRO A 108 -4.13 11.10 -7.79
CA PRO A 108 -3.28 11.82 -8.75
C PRO A 108 -2.92 11.02 -10.01
N ASN A 109 -2.72 9.71 -9.86
CA ASN A 109 -2.39 8.79 -10.96
C ASN A 109 -2.78 7.36 -10.59
N ASN A 110 -3.07 6.53 -11.59
CA ASN A 110 -3.45 5.12 -11.39
C ASN A 110 -2.30 4.25 -10.88
N ALA A 111 -1.05 4.55 -11.24
CA ALA A 111 0.10 3.81 -10.73
C ALA A 111 0.40 4.21 -9.27
N VAL A 112 -0.12 3.46 -8.34
CA VAL A 112 0.05 3.67 -6.89
C VAL A 112 1.31 2.95 -6.43
N SER A 113 2.38 3.70 -6.21
CA SER A 113 3.72 3.17 -5.94
C SER A 113 3.99 2.82 -4.48
N CYS A 114 3.40 3.57 -3.55
CA CYS A 114 3.56 3.33 -2.11
C CYS A 114 2.35 3.80 -1.31
N LEU A 115 2.18 3.18 -0.15
CA LEU A 115 1.13 3.46 0.82
C LEU A 115 1.75 3.57 2.21
N LEU A 116 1.19 4.44 3.03
CA LEU A 116 1.51 4.54 4.45
C LEU A 116 0.23 4.80 5.24
N VAL A 117 -0.01 4.00 6.27
CA VAL A 117 -0.97 4.32 7.33
C VAL A 117 -0.17 4.79 8.54
N THR A 118 -0.43 6.03 8.96
CA THR A 118 0.27 6.64 10.09
C THR A 118 -0.25 6.11 11.43
N ARG A 119 0.46 6.41 12.51
CA ARG A 119 0.03 6.06 13.88
C ARG A 119 -1.34 6.66 14.25
N GLU A 120 -1.70 7.79 13.65
CA GLU A 120 -3.01 8.43 13.81
C GLU A 120 -4.07 7.93 12.82
N ASN A 121 -3.77 6.82 12.12
CA ASN A 121 -4.66 6.19 11.15
C ASN A 121 -4.95 7.03 9.89
N GLU A 122 -4.10 7.98 9.55
CA GLU A 122 -4.18 8.66 8.25
C GLU A 122 -3.59 7.78 7.15
N VAL A 123 -4.28 7.70 6.03
CA VAL A 123 -3.83 6.94 4.87
C VAL A 123 -3.24 7.88 3.84
N TRP A 124 -1.95 7.73 3.57
CA TRP A 124 -1.21 8.49 2.58
C TRP A 124 -0.87 7.63 1.37
N ILE A 125 -1.07 8.17 0.20
CA ILE A 125 -0.98 7.46 -1.08
C ILE A 125 0.02 8.18 -1.98
N GLY A 126 1.12 7.52 -2.30
CA GLY A 126 2.09 7.96 -3.29
C GLY A 126 1.80 7.32 -4.64
N THR A 127 1.80 8.16 -5.68
CA THR A 127 1.57 7.73 -7.07
C THR A 127 2.72 8.18 -7.98
N ASP A 128 2.70 7.76 -9.23
CA ASP A 128 3.71 8.20 -10.22
C ASP A 128 3.56 9.67 -10.63
N SER A 129 2.53 10.38 -10.18
CA SER A 129 2.32 11.80 -10.53
C SER A 129 1.89 12.67 -9.35
N GLY A 130 2.07 12.23 -8.12
CA GLY A 130 1.75 13.04 -6.94
C GLY A 130 1.40 12.24 -5.70
N LEU A 131 1.12 12.99 -4.65
CA LEU A 131 0.79 12.52 -3.32
C LEU A 131 -0.66 12.91 -3.00
N CYS A 132 -1.39 12.02 -2.33
CA CYS A 132 -2.68 12.37 -1.75
C CYS A 132 -2.89 11.69 -0.39
N ARG A 133 -3.86 12.21 0.36
CA ARG A 133 -4.30 11.65 1.64
C ARG A 133 -5.80 11.37 1.59
N TYR A 134 -6.20 10.21 2.07
CA TYR A 134 -7.61 9.85 2.18
C TYR A 134 -8.34 10.59 3.28
N VAL A 135 -9.57 11.00 3.04
CA VAL A 135 -10.49 11.66 3.97
C VAL A 135 -11.73 10.80 4.15
N ALA A 136 -11.76 10.05 5.24
CA ALA A 136 -12.77 9.01 5.48
C ALA A 136 -14.21 9.57 5.54
N GLU A 137 -14.42 10.75 6.14
CA GLU A 137 -15.75 11.37 6.30
C GLU A 137 -16.42 11.72 4.97
N LYS A 138 -15.61 11.87 3.92
CA LYS A 138 -16.08 12.29 2.58
C LYS A 138 -15.89 11.21 1.52
N ASP A 139 -15.26 10.08 1.87
CA ASP A 139 -14.78 9.06 0.93
C ASP A 139 -14.07 9.70 -0.29
N SER A 140 -13.11 10.58 0.00
CA SER A 140 -12.41 11.40 -0.99
C SER A 140 -10.94 11.58 -0.65
N PHE A 141 -10.19 12.26 -1.53
CA PHE A 141 -8.76 12.47 -1.36
C PHE A 141 -8.40 13.95 -1.41
N VAL A 142 -7.51 14.37 -0.52
CA VAL A 142 -6.82 15.67 -0.60
C VAL A 142 -5.55 15.46 -1.41
N MET A 143 -5.42 16.20 -2.51
CA MET A 143 -4.25 16.15 -3.39
C MET A 143 -3.19 17.16 -2.92
N TYR A 144 -1.93 16.76 -3.00
CA TYR A 144 -0.79 17.62 -2.73
C TYR A 144 0.03 17.78 -4.00
N ASP A 145 0.10 19.01 -4.48
CA ASP A 145 0.81 19.43 -5.68
C ASP A 145 1.44 20.83 -5.51
N GLY A 146 2.09 21.35 -6.55
CA GLY A 146 2.70 22.67 -6.50
C GLY A 146 1.70 23.82 -6.26
N LYS A 147 0.41 23.63 -6.55
CA LYS A 147 -0.61 24.67 -6.30
C LYS A 147 -1.08 24.65 -4.85
N SER A 148 -1.30 23.46 -4.30
CA SER A 148 -1.77 23.27 -2.92
C SER A 148 -0.68 23.50 -1.86
N THR A 149 0.60 23.53 -2.28
CA THR A 149 1.76 23.63 -1.38
C THR A 149 2.64 24.85 -1.64
N ASP A 150 2.10 25.91 -2.22
CA ASP A 150 2.82 27.15 -2.56
C ASP A 150 4.12 26.92 -3.38
N GLY A 151 4.10 25.93 -4.27
CA GLY A 151 5.23 25.57 -5.12
C GLY A 151 6.31 24.71 -4.46
N ILE A 152 6.16 24.36 -3.18
CA ILE A 152 7.17 23.61 -2.44
C ILE A 152 7.18 22.15 -2.85
N PHE A 153 6.00 21.51 -2.96
CA PHE A 153 5.88 20.10 -3.30
C PHE A 153 5.41 19.95 -4.75
N PRO A 154 6.27 19.50 -5.68
CA PRO A 154 5.90 19.33 -7.09
C PRO A 154 5.02 18.11 -7.32
N ALA A 155 4.31 18.07 -8.43
CA ALA A 155 3.75 16.83 -8.95
C ALA A 155 4.90 15.92 -9.39
N ALA A 156 5.24 14.95 -8.54
CA ALA A 156 6.41 14.08 -8.71
C ALA A 156 6.02 12.61 -8.54
N SER A 157 6.81 11.71 -9.15
CA SER A 157 6.69 10.27 -8.88
C SER A 157 7.18 9.97 -7.46
N ILE A 158 6.27 9.55 -6.60
CA ILE A 158 6.55 9.20 -5.21
C ILE A 158 7.07 7.78 -5.15
N LYS A 159 8.15 7.54 -4.38
CA LYS A 159 8.77 6.21 -4.26
C LYS A 159 8.73 5.63 -2.86
N SER A 160 8.70 6.48 -1.85
CA SER A 160 8.65 6.05 -0.46
C SER A 160 7.94 7.05 0.43
N LEU A 161 7.28 6.53 1.44
CA LEU A 161 6.63 7.27 2.51
C LEU A 161 7.11 6.72 3.84
N PHE A 162 7.36 7.58 4.80
CA PHE A 162 7.80 7.19 6.13
C PHE A 162 7.32 8.22 7.17
N GLU A 163 6.76 7.74 8.28
CA GLU A 163 6.42 8.56 9.44
C GLU A 163 7.53 8.46 10.48
N ASP A 164 8.12 9.57 10.88
CA ASP A 164 9.17 9.60 11.89
C ASP A 164 8.63 9.57 13.33
N SER A 165 9.54 9.62 14.31
CA SER A 165 9.17 9.58 15.74
C SER A 165 8.34 10.78 16.18
N ASP A 166 8.47 11.92 15.52
CA ASP A 166 7.74 13.15 15.82
C ASP A 166 6.36 13.23 15.16
N GLY A 167 6.06 12.24 14.29
CA GLY A 167 4.82 12.15 13.54
C GLY A 167 4.82 12.91 12.23
N ASP A 168 5.98 13.43 11.80
CA ASP A 168 6.13 14.09 10.51
C ASP A 168 6.23 13.04 9.40
N LEU A 169 5.66 13.35 8.22
CA LEU A 169 5.71 12.49 7.06
C LEU A 169 6.91 12.84 6.18
N TRP A 170 7.73 11.86 5.87
CA TRP A 170 8.81 11.96 4.90
C TRP A 170 8.41 11.35 3.58
N VAL A 171 8.66 12.08 2.50
CA VAL A 171 8.24 11.75 1.14
C VAL A 171 9.46 11.71 0.22
N GLY A 172 9.86 10.53 -0.20
CA GLY A 172 10.92 10.31 -1.18
C GLY A 172 10.36 10.28 -2.60
N THR A 173 10.97 11.05 -3.50
CA THR A 173 10.57 11.13 -4.90
C THR A 173 11.62 10.53 -5.83
N TRP A 174 11.24 10.23 -7.08
CA TRP A 174 12.18 9.68 -8.06
C TRP A 174 13.28 10.68 -8.47
N SER A 175 12.91 11.95 -8.67
CA SER A 175 13.83 12.95 -9.25
C SER A 175 13.74 14.34 -8.66
N SER A 176 12.86 14.56 -7.68
CA SER A 176 12.61 15.89 -7.09
C SER A 176 13.15 16.02 -5.66
N GLY A 177 13.91 15.02 -5.19
CA GLY A 177 14.53 15.03 -3.85
C GLY A 177 13.60 14.48 -2.76
N LEU A 178 13.88 14.90 -1.55
CA LEU A 178 13.22 14.48 -0.31
C LEU A 178 12.39 15.64 0.24
N PHE A 179 11.19 15.33 0.73
CA PHE A 179 10.30 16.31 1.36
C PHE A 179 9.87 15.81 2.74
N ARG A 180 9.60 16.76 3.63
CA ARG A 180 8.98 16.51 4.93
C ARG A 180 7.71 17.33 5.04
N TYR A 181 6.60 16.68 5.36
CA TYR A 181 5.37 17.34 5.78
C TYR A 181 5.33 17.38 7.30
N SER A 182 5.39 18.59 7.87
CA SER A 182 5.20 18.81 9.29
C SER A 182 3.71 18.85 9.60
N ARG A 183 3.24 17.86 10.32
CA ARG A 183 1.84 17.78 10.74
C ARG A 183 1.46 18.93 11.67
N LYS A 184 2.37 19.32 12.56
CA LYS A 184 2.16 20.43 13.50
C LYS A 184 1.95 21.78 12.83
N GLU A 185 2.63 21.99 11.69
CA GLU A 185 2.62 23.26 10.96
C GLU A 185 1.73 23.21 9.72
N ASP A 186 1.22 22.03 9.36
CA ASP A 186 0.47 21.74 8.12
C ASP A 186 1.23 22.23 6.87
N LYS A 187 2.55 21.92 6.81
CA LYS A 187 3.44 22.50 5.79
C LYS A 187 4.49 21.50 5.30
N PHE A 188 4.80 21.60 3.99
CA PHE A 188 5.92 20.88 3.39
C PHE A 188 7.23 21.65 3.47
N TYR A 189 8.33 20.93 3.61
CA TYR A 189 9.71 21.39 3.54
C TYR A 189 10.46 20.54 2.54
N ALA A 190 11.22 21.19 1.64
CA ALA A 190 12.09 20.52 0.68
C ALA A 190 13.51 20.33 1.26
N TYR A 191 14.07 19.15 1.02
CA TYR A 191 15.47 18.83 1.32
C TYR A 191 16.14 18.48 0.00
N PRO A 192 16.98 19.39 -0.52
CA PRO A 192 17.66 19.18 -1.81
C PRO A 192 18.72 18.07 -1.75
#